data_5619e38d4db949138fcf553ac85ebeba
#
_entry.id   5619e38d4db949138fcf553ac85ebeba
#
_cell.length_a   1.000
_cell.length_b   1.000
_cell.length_c   1.000
_cell.angle_alpha   90.00
_cell.angle_beta   90.00
_cell.angle_gamma   90.00
#
_symmetry.space_group_name_H-M   'P 1'
#
loop_
_entity.id
_entity.type
_entity.pdbx_description
1 polymer ?
#
loop_
_entity_poly.entity_id
_entity_poly.type
_entity_poly.pdbx_seq_one_letter_code
_entity_poly.pdbx_strand_id
1 'polypeptide(L)'
;MSIELYSEQQEGYDAVQAWYASLEWMTGETEGTRDLADTSNQVFRLFGFAGTGKTTIIHVLIKALGAKVCSAAFTGKAALVMTRNGLPATTVHSLIYKPVFPDKEEVKHLRKLVKDAVEGKKPKDEIKELRQALKEANEINFVPNDESELLRADLLVLDECSMIGDEMASDLLNFRKPVLVLGDPGQLPPIQGAGALTNSAPNVLLEKIHRQAEDNPIIKMSMQARAGIPIPMSDMGKTRHMSKFDLKPEAVLAADQILVGKNKTRFEWNMRIRTLLGLKGNYPVPGDKLICLRNNAKKKLFNGLLCTVVKEGDGYPTFINYEILTEDEQTMHVDILRCHFDEYRAPGTVKAMQWWDKQDAEEFDYGYAITVHKSQGSQWDNVLFYDDKFFVWDKANRKRWLYTGITRAAQTLLLVS
;
A
#
# COMPACT_ATOMS: atom_id res chain seq x y z
N MET A 1 -5.87 -31.56 3.73
CA MET A 1 -7.33 -31.37 3.66
C MET A 1 -7.65 -30.68 2.35
N SER A 2 -8.58 -31.21 1.56
CA SER A 2 -9.13 -30.51 0.39
C SER A 2 -9.99 -29.35 0.89
N ILE A 3 -9.70 -28.14 0.43
CA ILE A 3 -10.54 -26.98 0.71
C ILE A 3 -11.80 -27.15 -0.14
N GLU A 4 -12.96 -27.21 0.49
CA GLU A 4 -14.25 -27.28 -0.19
C GLU A 4 -14.74 -25.85 -0.49
N LEU A 5 -15.02 -25.55 -1.75
CA LEU A 5 -15.53 -24.28 -2.18
C LEU A 5 -17.05 -24.24 -2.05
N TYR A 6 -17.61 -23.12 -1.64
CA TYR A 6 -19.05 -22.89 -1.66
C TYR A 6 -19.53 -22.57 -3.09
N SER A 7 -20.86 -22.66 -3.32
CA SER A 7 -21.43 -22.56 -4.69
C SER A 7 -20.93 -21.36 -5.49
N GLU A 8 -20.99 -20.15 -4.93
CA GLU A 8 -20.52 -18.94 -5.63
C GLU A 8 -19.00 -18.89 -5.83
N GLN A 9 -18.26 -19.47 -4.87
CA GLN A 9 -16.80 -19.65 -5.03
C GLN A 9 -16.49 -20.68 -6.11
N GLN A 10 -17.27 -21.76 -6.18
CA GLN A 10 -17.12 -22.78 -7.22
C GLN A 10 -17.43 -22.20 -8.60
N GLU A 11 -18.50 -21.40 -8.73
CA GLU A 11 -18.83 -20.70 -9.96
C GLU A 11 -17.68 -19.76 -10.40
N GLY A 12 -17.11 -19.00 -9.43
CA GLY A 12 -15.96 -18.13 -9.70
C GLY A 12 -14.71 -18.92 -10.12
N TYR A 13 -14.43 -20.02 -9.45
CA TYR A 13 -13.33 -20.92 -9.78
C TYR A 13 -13.50 -21.51 -11.19
N ASP A 14 -14.70 -22.05 -11.50
CA ASP A 14 -15.01 -22.64 -12.82
C ASP A 14 -14.89 -21.61 -13.94
N ALA A 15 -15.35 -20.39 -13.71
CA ALA A 15 -15.25 -19.29 -14.66
C ALA A 15 -13.77 -18.90 -14.96
N VAL A 16 -12.92 -18.85 -13.92
CA VAL A 16 -11.48 -18.60 -14.13
C VAL A 16 -10.82 -19.75 -14.86
N GLN A 17 -11.15 -21.00 -14.55
CA GLN A 17 -10.62 -22.15 -15.27
C GLN A 17 -11.05 -22.15 -16.74
N ALA A 18 -12.32 -21.88 -17.03
CA ALA A 18 -12.85 -21.81 -18.39
C ALA A 18 -12.15 -20.69 -19.19
N TRP A 19 -11.98 -19.53 -18.58
CA TRP A 19 -11.21 -18.42 -19.17
C TRP A 19 -9.78 -18.83 -19.49
N TYR A 20 -9.06 -19.41 -18.51
CA TYR A 20 -7.66 -19.80 -18.70
C TYR A 20 -7.51 -20.88 -19.77
N ALA A 21 -8.45 -21.83 -19.84
CA ALA A 21 -8.49 -22.89 -20.87
C ALA A 21 -8.81 -22.37 -22.27
N SER A 22 -9.48 -21.22 -22.40
CA SER A 22 -9.83 -20.60 -23.68
C SER A 22 -8.71 -19.77 -24.28
N LEU A 23 -7.58 -19.60 -23.58
CA LEU A 23 -6.48 -18.75 -24.02
C LEU A 23 -5.66 -19.44 -25.13
N GLU A 24 -5.31 -18.69 -26.15
CA GLU A 24 -4.45 -19.14 -27.25
C GLU A 24 -2.99 -18.79 -26.95
N TRP A 25 -2.11 -19.76 -27.12
CA TRP A 25 -0.71 -19.66 -26.76
C TRP A 25 0.22 -19.74 -27.97
N MET A 26 1.33 -19.02 -27.90
CA MET A 26 2.46 -19.10 -28.82
C MET A 26 3.76 -19.32 -28.03
N THR A 27 4.83 -19.71 -28.74
CA THR A 27 6.16 -19.77 -28.14
C THR A 27 6.57 -18.37 -27.66
N GLY A 28 6.99 -18.26 -26.41
CA GLY A 28 7.44 -16.99 -25.85
C GLY A 28 8.86 -16.63 -26.33
N GLU A 29 9.23 -15.38 -26.14
CA GLU A 29 10.57 -14.87 -26.52
C GLU A 29 11.71 -15.55 -25.74
N THR A 30 11.44 -15.98 -24.49
CA THR A 30 12.40 -16.69 -23.67
C THR A 30 12.24 -18.20 -23.84
N GLU A 31 13.33 -18.93 -24.00
CA GLU A 31 13.33 -20.38 -24.19
C GLU A 31 12.54 -21.11 -23.11
N GLY A 32 11.66 -22.00 -23.51
CA GLY A 32 10.79 -22.78 -22.59
C GLY A 32 9.63 -21.98 -21.96
N THR A 33 9.34 -20.79 -22.48
CA THR A 33 8.17 -19.99 -22.08
C THR A 33 7.10 -19.96 -23.17
N ARG A 34 5.92 -19.47 -22.80
CA ARG A 34 4.80 -19.27 -23.71
C ARG A 34 4.14 -17.93 -23.43
N ASP A 35 3.68 -17.29 -24.49
CA ASP A 35 2.99 -16.00 -24.45
C ASP A 35 1.61 -16.13 -25.08
N LEU A 36 0.72 -15.17 -24.82
CA LEU A 36 -0.59 -15.15 -25.49
C LEU A 36 -0.44 -14.80 -26.98
N ALA A 37 -1.01 -15.64 -27.83
CA ALA A 37 -1.14 -15.35 -29.25
C ALA A 37 -2.14 -14.21 -29.49
N ASP A 38 -3.27 -14.24 -28.76
CA ASP A 38 -4.28 -13.19 -28.74
C ASP A 38 -4.40 -12.55 -27.33
N THR A 39 -4.27 -11.25 -27.27
CA THR A 39 -4.37 -10.47 -26.03
C THR A 39 -5.74 -9.86 -25.79
N SER A 40 -6.71 -10.08 -26.67
CA SER A 40 -8.07 -9.52 -26.53
C SER A 40 -8.77 -9.96 -25.24
N ASN A 41 -8.44 -11.16 -24.74
CA ASN A 41 -8.99 -11.76 -23.51
C ASN A 41 -7.91 -11.96 -22.42
N GLN A 42 -6.90 -11.10 -22.38
CA GLN A 42 -5.74 -11.23 -21.51
C GLN A 42 -6.08 -11.06 -20.02
N VAL A 43 -7.10 -10.27 -19.69
CA VAL A 43 -7.41 -9.87 -18.31
C VAL A 43 -8.73 -10.48 -17.86
N PHE A 44 -8.70 -11.25 -16.77
CA PHE A 44 -9.89 -11.74 -16.08
C PHE A 44 -10.02 -11.04 -14.72
N ARG A 45 -11.20 -10.51 -14.40
CA ARG A 45 -11.50 -9.75 -13.17
C ARG A 45 -12.40 -10.57 -12.26
N LEU A 46 -11.81 -11.13 -11.20
CA LEU A 46 -12.52 -11.81 -10.12
C LEU A 46 -12.64 -10.85 -8.93
N PHE A 47 -13.73 -10.13 -8.85
CA PHE A 47 -13.97 -9.19 -7.76
C PHE A 47 -14.85 -9.82 -6.69
N GLY A 48 -14.76 -9.28 -5.48
CA GLY A 48 -15.58 -9.71 -4.37
C GLY A 48 -15.35 -8.87 -3.13
N PHE A 49 -16.34 -8.82 -2.28
CA PHE A 49 -16.28 -8.07 -1.04
C PHE A 49 -15.41 -8.75 0.03
N ALA A 50 -15.16 -8.06 1.15
CA ALA A 50 -14.46 -8.66 2.28
C ALA A 50 -15.23 -9.89 2.81
N GLY A 51 -14.53 -10.98 3.08
CA GLY A 51 -15.12 -12.22 3.58
C GLY A 51 -15.75 -13.15 2.52
N THR A 52 -15.69 -12.82 1.23
CA THR A 52 -16.21 -13.69 0.15
C THR A 52 -15.24 -14.80 -0.27
N GLY A 53 -14.01 -14.82 0.28
CA GLY A 53 -13.05 -15.91 0.07
C GLY A 53 -12.27 -15.85 -1.24
N LYS A 54 -12.05 -14.68 -1.83
CA LYS A 54 -11.19 -14.51 -3.02
C LYS A 54 -9.87 -15.26 -2.91
N THR A 55 -9.14 -15.06 -1.82
CA THR A 55 -7.86 -15.72 -1.56
C THR A 55 -7.98 -17.24 -1.52
N THR A 56 -9.07 -17.77 -0.99
CA THR A 56 -9.34 -19.21 -0.94
C THR A 56 -9.47 -19.79 -2.35
N ILE A 57 -10.21 -19.12 -3.23
CA ILE A 57 -10.36 -19.53 -4.65
C ILE A 57 -8.99 -19.57 -5.31
N ILE A 58 -8.15 -18.56 -5.12
CA ILE A 58 -6.82 -18.49 -5.72
C ILE A 58 -5.93 -19.64 -5.27
N HIS A 59 -5.94 -20.00 -3.98
CA HIS A 59 -5.16 -21.14 -3.49
C HIS A 59 -5.57 -22.47 -4.11
N VAL A 60 -6.89 -22.68 -4.31
CA VAL A 60 -7.40 -23.89 -4.97
C VAL A 60 -7.06 -23.85 -6.46
N LEU A 61 -7.23 -22.72 -7.10
CA LEU A 61 -6.96 -22.50 -8.53
C LEU A 61 -5.50 -22.78 -8.90
N ILE A 62 -4.56 -22.20 -8.18
CA ILE A 62 -3.12 -22.38 -8.43
C ILE A 62 -2.72 -23.86 -8.38
N LYS A 63 -3.25 -24.59 -7.40
CA LYS A 63 -2.99 -26.02 -7.27
C LYS A 63 -3.58 -26.84 -8.42
N ALA A 64 -4.75 -26.42 -8.91
CA ALA A 64 -5.47 -27.15 -9.96
C ALA A 64 -4.93 -26.88 -11.36
N LEU A 65 -4.47 -25.67 -11.63
CA LEU A 65 -3.97 -25.27 -12.96
C LEU A 65 -2.64 -25.92 -13.32
N GLY A 66 -1.80 -26.31 -12.32
CA GLY A 66 -0.44 -26.79 -12.57
C GLY A 66 0.44 -25.78 -13.33
N ALA A 67 0.01 -24.52 -13.36
CA ALA A 67 0.65 -23.43 -14.05
C ALA A 67 1.74 -22.76 -13.17
N LYS A 68 2.75 -22.20 -13.80
CA LYS A 68 3.73 -21.34 -13.11
C LYS A 68 3.07 -19.98 -12.84
N VAL A 69 2.72 -19.73 -11.60
CA VAL A 69 2.02 -18.51 -11.19
C VAL A 69 3.00 -17.52 -10.60
N CYS A 70 2.96 -16.30 -11.11
CA CYS A 70 3.57 -15.12 -10.51
C CYS A 70 2.48 -14.32 -9.79
N SER A 71 2.78 -13.77 -8.61
CA SER A 71 1.82 -12.95 -7.87
C SER A 71 2.39 -11.59 -7.57
N ALA A 72 1.58 -10.55 -7.70
CA ALA A 72 2.01 -9.20 -7.40
C ALA A 72 0.89 -8.34 -6.81
N ALA A 73 1.30 -7.27 -6.11
CA ALA A 73 0.41 -6.24 -5.61
C ALA A 73 0.98 -4.85 -5.91
N PHE A 74 0.14 -3.82 -5.86
CA PHE A 74 0.61 -2.45 -6.12
C PHE A 74 1.59 -1.95 -5.05
N THR A 75 1.36 -2.27 -3.77
CA THR A 75 2.22 -1.83 -2.66
C THR A 75 3.05 -2.97 -2.09
N GLY A 76 4.26 -2.66 -1.56
CA GLY A 76 5.10 -3.64 -0.90
C GLY A 76 4.40 -4.30 0.31
N LYS A 77 3.58 -3.53 1.02
CA LYS A 77 2.80 -4.07 2.15
C LYS A 77 1.73 -5.07 1.71
N ALA A 78 1.01 -4.79 0.63
CA ALA A 78 0.03 -5.74 0.09
C ALA A 78 0.73 -7.02 -0.42
N ALA A 79 1.89 -6.89 -1.07
CA ALA A 79 2.70 -8.04 -1.47
C ALA A 79 3.17 -8.89 -0.26
N LEU A 80 3.56 -8.23 0.82
CA LEU A 80 3.91 -8.92 2.08
C LEU A 80 2.72 -9.67 2.67
N VAL A 81 1.53 -9.07 2.67
CA VAL A 81 0.29 -9.72 3.14
C VAL A 81 -0.06 -10.93 2.27
N MET A 82 0.05 -10.82 0.94
CA MET A 82 -0.14 -11.98 0.03
C MET A 82 0.84 -13.09 0.38
N THR A 83 2.11 -12.77 0.59
CA THR A 83 3.16 -13.75 0.93
C THR A 83 2.88 -14.44 2.25
N ARG A 84 2.48 -13.71 3.29
CA ARG A 84 2.07 -14.27 4.59
C ARG A 84 0.85 -15.19 4.47
N ASN A 85 -0.04 -14.89 3.54
CA ASN A 85 -1.19 -15.74 3.22
C ASN A 85 -0.87 -16.90 2.29
N GLY A 86 0.41 -17.20 2.03
CA GLY A 86 0.87 -18.36 1.26
C GLY A 86 0.90 -18.15 -0.26
N LEU A 87 0.84 -16.91 -0.72
CA LEU A 87 1.01 -16.49 -2.11
C LEU A 87 2.27 -15.60 -2.22
N PRO A 88 3.46 -16.17 -2.46
CA PRO A 88 4.67 -15.38 -2.64
C PRO A 88 4.46 -14.29 -3.68
N ALA A 89 4.62 -13.05 -3.28
CA ALA A 89 4.30 -11.90 -4.13
C ALA A 89 5.35 -10.80 -4.03
N THR A 90 5.48 -10.02 -5.10
CA THR A 90 6.31 -8.83 -5.19
C THR A 90 5.46 -7.60 -5.55
N THR A 91 6.08 -6.42 -5.66
CA THR A 91 5.33 -5.27 -6.17
C THR A 91 5.26 -5.32 -7.70
N VAL A 92 4.13 -4.84 -8.27
CA VAL A 92 4.00 -4.73 -9.73
C VAL A 92 5.17 -3.96 -10.32
N HIS A 93 5.53 -2.84 -9.68
CA HIS A 93 6.63 -1.99 -10.13
C HIS A 93 7.98 -2.76 -10.20
N SER A 94 8.34 -3.52 -9.15
CA SER A 94 9.58 -4.30 -9.15
C SER A 94 9.53 -5.52 -10.07
N LEU A 95 8.33 -6.00 -10.39
CA LEU A 95 8.14 -7.10 -11.33
C LEU A 95 8.40 -6.66 -12.78
N ILE A 96 7.86 -5.50 -13.18
CA ILE A 96 7.88 -5.08 -14.58
C ILE A 96 8.97 -4.07 -14.93
N TYR A 97 9.60 -3.45 -13.93
CA TYR A 97 10.66 -2.46 -14.15
C TYR A 97 11.95 -2.82 -13.41
N LYS A 98 13.06 -2.46 -14.03
CA LYS A 98 14.36 -2.41 -13.38
C LYS A 98 14.85 -0.97 -13.27
N PRO A 99 15.47 -0.59 -12.13
CA PRO A 99 15.99 0.76 -11.96
C PRO A 99 17.28 0.95 -12.73
N VAL A 100 17.36 2.04 -13.47
CA VAL A 100 18.61 2.56 -14.05
C VAL A 100 19.09 3.68 -13.12
N PHE A 101 20.23 3.42 -12.46
CA PHE A 101 20.75 4.37 -11.49
C PHE A 101 21.53 5.48 -12.18
N PRO A 102 21.49 6.70 -11.60
CA PRO A 102 22.27 7.82 -12.04
C PRO A 102 23.76 7.53 -12.15
N ASP A 103 24.41 8.11 -13.15
CA ASP A 103 25.88 8.13 -13.21
C ASP A 103 26.42 9.01 -12.08
N LYS A 104 27.15 8.38 -11.16
CA LYS A 104 27.70 9.04 -9.97
C LYS A 104 28.69 10.16 -10.32
N GLU A 105 29.47 10.01 -11.39
CA GLU A 105 30.46 11.02 -11.78
C GLU A 105 29.76 12.24 -12.41
N GLU A 106 28.76 12.01 -13.23
CA GLU A 106 27.93 13.09 -13.81
C GLU A 106 27.20 13.88 -12.71
N VAL A 107 26.53 13.18 -11.79
CA VAL A 107 25.85 13.81 -10.64
C VAL A 107 26.83 14.61 -9.78
N LYS A 108 28.01 14.07 -9.51
CA LYS A 108 29.05 14.75 -8.74
C LYS A 108 29.58 16.01 -9.46
N HIS A 109 29.75 15.90 -10.77
CA HIS A 109 30.17 17.05 -11.60
C HIS A 109 29.10 18.16 -11.59
N LEU A 110 27.85 17.83 -11.83
CA LEU A 110 26.74 18.79 -11.79
C LEU A 110 26.54 19.41 -10.41
N ARG A 111 26.69 18.65 -9.32
CA ARG A 111 26.67 19.20 -7.95
C ARG A 111 27.76 20.26 -7.76
N LYS A 112 28.96 20.01 -8.26
CA LYS A 112 30.06 20.98 -8.21
C LYS A 112 29.72 22.24 -9.00
N LEU A 113 29.22 22.09 -10.23
CA LEU A 113 28.83 23.23 -11.07
C LEU A 113 27.74 24.10 -10.40
N VAL A 114 26.72 23.48 -9.80
CA VAL A 114 25.68 24.20 -9.05
C VAL A 114 26.28 24.96 -7.88
N LYS A 115 27.19 24.32 -7.11
CA LYS A 115 27.86 24.97 -5.99
C LYS A 115 28.69 26.18 -6.44
N ASP A 116 29.54 26.00 -7.44
CA ASP A 116 30.41 27.04 -7.99
C ASP A 116 29.57 28.21 -8.57
N ALA A 117 28.43 27.92 -9.21
CA ALA A 117 27.51 28.93 -9.74
C ALA A 117 26.84 29.73 -8.63
N VAL A 118 26.44 29.09 -7.53
CA VAL A 118 25.85 29.78 -6.37
C VAL A 118 26.87 30.63 -5.65
N GLU A 119 28.09 30.13 -5.39
CA GLU A 119 29.19 30.86 -4.74
C GLU A 119 29.67 32.01 -5.61
N GLY A 120 29.75 31.79 -6.94
CA GLY A 120 30.10 32.82 -7.93
C GLY A 120 29.01 33.84 -8.22
N LYS A 121 27.85 33.78 -7.53
CA LYS A 121 26.67 34.68 -7.72
C LYS A 121 26.24 34.81 -9.19
N LYS A 122 26.27 33.72 -9.95
CA LYS A 122 25.80 33.68 -11.33
C LYS A 122 24.32 34.07 -11.47
N PRO A 123 23.85 34.41 -12.68
CA PRO A 123 22.45 34.72 -12.93
C PRO A 123 21.51 33.62 -12.41
N LYS A 124 20.35 34.03 -11.88
CA LYS A 124 19.37 33.08 -11.29
C LYS A 124 18.90 32.07 -12.31
N ASP A 125 18.78 32.42 -13.57
CA ASP A 125 18.34 31.48 -14.63
C ASP A 125 19.39 30.42 -14.91
N GLU A 126 20.68 30.77 -14.96
CA GLU A 126 21.78 29.78 -15.11
C GLU A 126 21.82 28.78 -13.92
N ILE A 127 21.66 29.30 -12.70
CA ILE A 127 21.58 28.42 -11.51
C ILE A 127 20.36 27.53 -11.57
N LYS A 128 19.24 28.00 -12.08
CA LYS A 128 18.01 27.22 -12.24
C LYS A 128 18.19 26.10 -13.27
N GLU A 129 18.80 26.37 -14.40
CA GLU A 129 19.11 25.37 -15.43
C GLU A 129 20.06 24.30 -14.91
N LEU A 130 21.15 24.67 -14.23
CA LEU A 130 22.07 23.70 -13.62
C LEU A 130 21.40 22.83 -12.54
N ARG A 131 20.50 23.42 -11.76
CA ARG A 131 19.71 22.68 -10.78
C ARG A 131 18.74 21.71 -11.44
N GLN A 132 18.14 22.10 -12.57
CA GLN A 132 17.25 21.24 -13.31
C GLN A 132 18.03 20.07 -13.94
N ALA A 133 19.18 20.33 -14.55
CA ALA A 133 20.08 19.30 -15.07
C ALA A 133 20.55 18.33 -13.96
N LEU A 134 20.91 18.86 -12.80
CA LEU A 134 21.29 18.03 -11.65
C LEU A 134 20.10 17.15 -11.18
N LYS A 135 18.89 17.70 -11.19
CA LYS A 135 17.68 16.94 -10.84
C LYS A 135 17.47 15.80 -11.81
N GLU A 136 17.50 16.06 -13.10
CA GLU A 136 17.31 15.05 -14.15
C GLU A 136 18.40 13.98 -14.13
N ALA A 137 19.66 14.39 -14.02
CA ALA A 137 20.79 13.45 -13.93
C ALA A 137 20.79 12.59 -12.66
N ASN A 138 20.11 13.04 -11.59
CA ASN A 138 20.06 12.30 -10.32
C ASN A 138 18.74 11.52 -10.15
N GLU A 139 17.83 11.57 -11.11
CA GLU A 139 16.62 10.77 -11.10
C GLU A 139 16.94 9.30 -11.39
N ILE A 140 16.32 8.40 -10.64
CA ILE A 140 16.34 6.97 -10.94
C ILE A 140 15.32 6.75 -12.05
N ASN A 141 15.78 6.40 -13.22
CA ASN A 141 14.92 6.02 -14.32
C ASN A 141 14.52 4.55 -14.18
N PHE A 142 13.38 4.20 -14.72
CA PHE A 142 12.88 2.84 -14.73
C PHE A 142 12.68 2.41 -16.18
N VAL A 143 13.22 1.24 -16.50
CA VAL A 143 13.06 0.62 -17.84
C VAL A 143 12.36 -0.73 -17.67
N PRO A 144 11.70 -1.25 -18.71
CA PRO A 144 11.12 -2.58 -18.65
C PRO A 144 12.12 -3.63 -18.19
N ASN A 145 11.68 -4.54 -17.33
CA ASN A 145 12.52 -5.59 -16.78
C ASN A 145 12.54 -6.80 -17.71
N ASP A 146 13.56 -6.92 -18.53
CA ASP A 146 13.81 -8.02 -19.46
C ASP A 146 14.25 -9.33 -18.77
N GLU A 147 14.48 -9.31 -17.47
CA GLU A 147 14.78 -10.49 -16.64
C GLU A 147 13.63 -10.82 -15.66
N SER A 148 12.46 -10.21 -15.88
CA SER A 148 11.30 -10.40 -15.01
C SER A 148 10.90 -11.86 -14.85
N GLU A 149 10.57 -12.26 -13.61
CA GLU A 149 9.97 -13.57 -13.34
C GLU A 149 8.65 -13.76 -14.10
N LEU A 150 7.95 -12.67 -14.43
CA LEU A 150 6.73 -12.70 -15.21
C LEU A 150 6.94 -13.33 -16.60
N LEU A 151 8.11 -13.14 -17.21
CA LEU A 151 8.44 -13.77 -18.51
C LEU A 151 8.35 -15.30 -18.47
N ARG A 152 8.65 -15.89 -17.29
CA ARG A 152 8.64 -17.34 -17.07
C ARG A 152 7.34 -17.86 -16.49
N ALA A 153 6.41 -16.96 -16.16
CA ALA A 153 5.11 -17.32 -15.61
C ALA A 153 4.10 -17.66 -16.73
N ASP A 154 3.13 -18.49 -16.37
CA ASP A 154 1.98 -18.82 -17.20
C ASP A 154 0.74 -18.01 -16.82
N LEU A 155 0.73 -17.42 -15.63
CA LEU A 155 -0.37 -16.62 -15.08
C LEU A 155 0.17 -15.61 -14.10
N LEU A 156 -0.29 -14.37 -14.19
CA LEU A 156 -0.09 -13.35 -13.18
C LEU A 156 -1.36 -13.19 -12.35
N VAL A 157 -1.23 -13.25 -11.03
CA VAL A 157 -2.28 -12.90 -10.07
C VAL A 157 -1.97 -11.54 -9.47
N LEU A 158 -2.88 -10.60 -9.66
CA LEU A 158 -2.77 -9.23 -9.12
C LEU A 158 -3.80 -8.99 -8.02
N ASP A 159 -3.35 -8.52 -6.88
CA ASP A 159 -4.23 -8.04 -5.80
C ASP A 159 -3.98 -6.55 -5.49
N GLU A 160 -4.98 -5.88 -4.89
CA GLU A 160 -4.93 -4.46 -4.52
C GLU A 160 -4.47 -3.55 -5.68
N CYS A 161 -4.89 -3.87 -6.91
CA CYS A 161 -4.43 -3.19 -8.13
C CYS A 161 -5.25 -1.96 -8.53
N SER A 162 -6.16 -1.50 -7.66
CA SER A 162 -6.96 -0.30 -7.92
C SER A 162 -6.11 0.97 -8.14
N MET A 163 -4.87 0.97 -7.67
CA MET A 163 -3.94 2.10 -7.80
C MET A 163 -3.04 2.05 -9.05
N ILE A 164 -3.17 1.03 -9.89
CA ILE A 164 -2.39 0.91 -11.14
C ILE A 164 -2.97 1.89 -12.17
N GLY A 165 -2.11 2.79 -12.66
CA GLY A 165 -2.45 3.74 -13.73
C GLY A 165 -2.31 3.13 -15.12
N ASP A 166 -2.78 3.87 -16.14
CA ASP A 166 -2.87 3.39 -17.51
C ASP A 166 -1.50 3.01 -18.11
N GLU A 167 -0.45 3.81 -17.84
CA GLU A 167 0.91 3.55 -18.32
C GLU A 167 1.45 2.23 -17.76
N MET A 168 1.43 2.07 -16.44
CA MET A 168 1.89 0.84 -15.79
C MET A 168 1.06 -0.38 -16.20
N ALA A 169 -0.25 -0.22 -16.39
CA ALA A 169 -1.11 -1.29 -16.89
C ALA A 169 -0.73 -1.70 -18.33
N SER A 170 -0.48 -0.71 -19.20
CA SER A 170 -0.02 -0.97 -20.57
C SER A 170 1.30 -1.72 -20.59
N ASP A 171 2.29 -1.26 -19.80
CA ASP A 171 3.59 -1.90 -19.70
C ASP A 171 3.49 -3.34 -19.16
N LEU A 172 2.62 -3.57 -18.18
CA LEU A 172 2.34 -4.89 -17.64
C LEU A 172 1.74 -5.82 -18.72
N LEU A 173 0.76 -5.33 -19.47
CA LEU A 173 0.07 -6.12 -20.50
C LEU A 173 0.98 -6.43 -21.71
N ASN A 174 2.01 -5.63 -21.96
CA ASN A 174 3.00 -5.89 -23.01
C ASN A 174 3.83 -7.17 -22.76
N PHE A 175 3.86 -7.69 -21.53
CA PHE A 175 4.44 -9.03 -21.27
C PHE A 175 3.62 -10.18 -21.87
N ARG A 176 2.42 -9.93 -22.42
CA ARG A 176 1.55 -10.92 -23.08
C ARG A 176 1.24 -12.15 -22.22
N LYS A 177 1.16 -11.96 -20.89
CA LYS A 177 0.79 -13.03 -19.95
C LYS A 177 -0.66 -12.84 -19.49
N PRO A 178 -1.41 -13.94 -19.27
CA PRO A 178 -2.73 -13.83 -18.65
C PRO A 178 -2.66 -13.15 -17.30
N VAL A 179 -3.61 -12.28 -17.02
CA VAL A 179 -3.68 -11.50 -15.78
C VAL A 179 -5.01 -11.75 -15.07
N LEU A 180 -4.95 -12.40 -13.92
CA LEU A 180 -6.09 -12.57 -13.02
C LEU A 180 -6.07 -11.43 -11.99
N VAL A 181 -7.00 -10.52 -12.13
CA VAL A 181 -7.13 -9.33 -11.30
C VAL A 181 -8.12 -9.60 -10.16
N LEU A 182 -7.66 -9.47 -8.93
CA LEU A 182 -8.49 -9.47 -7.74
C LEU A 182 -8.84 -8.05 -7.34
N GLY A 183 -10.04 -7.84 -6.89
CA GLY A 183 -10.47 -6.51 -6.47
C GLY A 183 -11.63 -6.55 -5.49
N ASP A 184 -11.83 -5.44 -4.81
CA ASP A 184 -12.97 -5.20 -3.93
C ASP A 184 -13.65 -3.88 -4.32
N PRO A 185 -14.81 -3.93 -5.01
CA PRO A 185 -15.47 -2.73 -5.51
C PRO A 185 -16.09 -1.88 -4.39
N GLY A 186 -16.16 -2.42 -3.18
CA GLY A 186 -16.62 -1.69 -1.99
C GLY A 186 -15.56 -0.76 -1.39
N GLN A 187 -14.29 -0.97 -1.71
CA GLN A 187 -13.21 -0.15 -1.19
C GLN A 187 -13.11 1.22 -1.86
N LEU A 188 -12.34 2.13 -1.23
CA LEU A 188 -12.07 3.44 -1.78
C LEU A 188 -11.36 3.32 -3.14
N PRO A 189 -11.79 4.10 -4.14
CA PRO A 189 -11.03 4.24 -5.38
C PRO A 189 -9.72 4.98 -5.09
N PRO A 190 -8.73 4.88 -5.98
CA PRO A 190 -7.49 5.62 -5.88
C PRO A 190 -7.74 7.14 -5.98
N ILE A 191 -6.82 7.92 -5.40
CA ILE A 191 -6.96 9.39 -5.29
C ILE A 191 -6.82 10.09 -6.64
N GLN A 192 -6.08 9.54 -7.60
CA GLN A 192 -5.89 10.13 -8.94
C GLN A 192 -5.60 9.05 -10.00
N GLY A 193 -6.27 9.16 -11.17
CA GLY A 193 -5.89 8.56 -12.45
C GLY A 193 -5.56 7.07 -12.50
N ALA A 194 -5.95 6.31 -11.48
CA ALA A 194 -5.64 4.91 -11.34
C ALA A 194 -6.90 4.07 -11.54
N GLY A 195 -6.73 2.74 -11.60
CA GLY A 195 -7.84 1.81 -11.80
C GLY A 195 -7.93 1.27 -13.21
N ALA A 196 -6.89 1.40 -14.01
CA ALA A 196 -6.86 0.89 -15.39
C ALA A 196 -7.34 -0.56 -15.51
N LEU A 197 -6.98 -1.40 -14.54
CA LEU A 197 -7.39 -2.80 -14.52
C LEU A 197 -8.70 -3.07 -13.76
N THR A 198 -9.17 -2.09 -12.96
CA THR A 198 -10.35 -2.26 -12.08
C THR A 198 -11.58 -1.45 -12.48
N ASN A 199 -11.43 -0.48 -13.41
CA ASN A 199 -12.53 0.36 -13.86
C ASN A 199 -13.54 -0.36 -14.77
N SER A 200 -13.15 -1.49 -15.36
CA SER A 200 -14.05 -2.32 -16.16
C SER A 200 -14.92 -3.21 -15.25
N ALA A 201 -16.09 -3.60 -15.76
CA ALA A 201 -16.95 -4.54 -15.07
C ALA A 201 -16.22 -5.85 -14.77
N PRO A 202 -16.44 -6.47 -13.60
CA PRO A 202 -15.87 -7.76 -13.28
C PRO A 202 -16.44 -8.86 -14.19
N ASN A 203 -15.61 -9.86 -14.51
CA ASN A 203 -16.09 -11.09 -15.14
C ASN A 203 -16.92 -11.91 -14.13
N VAL A 204 -16.47 -11.92 -12.86
CA VAL A 204 -17.20 -12.53 -11.75
C VAL A 204 -17.17 -11.58 -10.56
N LEU A 205 -18.32 -11.40 -9.89
CA LEU A 205 -18.45 -10.66 -8.64
C LEU A 205 -18.95 -11.61 -7.54
N LEU A 206 -18.13 -11.83 -6.53
CA LEU A 206 -18.49 -12.60 -5.35
C LEU A 206 -19.19 -11.70 -4.33
N GLU A 207 -20.44 -11.98 -4.05
CA GLU A 207 -21.26 -11.17 -3.15
C GLU A 207 -21.61 -11.88 -1.84
N LYS A 208 -21.71 -13.23 -1.89
CA LYS A 208 -22.08 -14.02 -0.73
C LYS A 208 -20.93 -14.16 0.25
N ILE A 209 -21.23 -13.83 1.47
CA ILE A 209 -20.32 -14.00 2.60
C ILE A 209 -20.54 -15.40 3.18
N HIS A 210 -19.45 -16.10 3.53
CA HIS A 210 -19.56 -17.44 4.08
C HIS A 210 -20.14 -17.43 5.49
N ARG A 211 -20.85 -18.52 5.86
CA ARG A 211 -21.48 -18.69 7.18
C ARG A 211 -20.55 -18.33 8.34
N GLN A 212 -19.28 -18.76 8.29
CA GLN A 212 -18.30 -18.41 9.32
C GLN A 212 -17.98 -16.89 9.37
N ALA A 213 -18.10 -16.20 8.24
CA ALA A 213 -17.91 -14.75 8.16
C ALA A 213 -19.21 -13.98 8.41
N GLU A 214 -20.39 -14.57 8.16
CA GLU A 214 -21.69 -13.96 8.44
C GLU A 214 -21.88 -13.64 9.93
N ASP A 215 -21.37 -14.47 10.81
CA ASP A 215 -21.43 -14.25 12.26
C ASP A 215 -20.36 -13.29 12.77
N ASN A 216 -19.38 -12.92 11.94
CA ASN A 216 -18.35 -11.98 12.31
C ASN A 216 -18.92 -10.56 12.41
N PRO A 217 -18.89 -9.91 13.60
CA PRO A 217 -19.42 -8.57 13.78
C PRO A 217 -18.75 -7.51 12.92
N ILE A 218 -17.46 -7.66 12.59
CA ILE A 218 -16.71 -6.74 11.72
C ILE A 218 -17.32 -6.81 10.30
N ILE A 219 -17.58 -8.01 9.80
CA ILE A 219 -18.19 -8.20 8.47
C ILE A 219 -19.62 -7.62 8.46
N LYS A 220 -20.43 -7.89 9.49
CA LYS A 220 -21.77 -7.30 9.60
C LYS A 220 -21.72 -5.76 9.56
N MET A 221 -20.81 -5.16 10.31
CA MET A 221 -20.61 -3.71 10.33
C MET A 221 -20.13 -3.18 8.97
N SER A 222 -19.23 -3.89 8.29
CA SER A 222 -18.77 -3.51 6.95
C SER A 222 -19.89 -3.55 5.90
N MET A 223 -20.79 -4.52 5.98
CA MET A 223 -21.97 -4.60 5.11
C MET A 223 -22.92 -3.42 5.32
N GLN A 224 -23.17 -3.03 6.60
CA GLN A 224 -23.95 -1.84 6.90
C GLN A 224 -23.32 -0.58 6.30
N ALA A 225 -22.01 -0.42 6.46
CA ALA A 225 -21.26 0.69 5.87
C ALA A 225 -21.41 0.73 4.35
N ARG A 226 -21.22 -0.41 3.68
CA ARG A 226 -21.38 -0.56 2.22
C ARG A 226 -22.79 -0.22 1.75
N ALA A 227 -23.81 -0.70 2.44
CA ALA A 227 -25.20 -0.41 2.12
C ALA A 227 -25.56 1.06 2.42
N GLY A 228 -24.77 1.76 3.24
CA GLY A 228 -25.07 3.10 3.73
C GLY A 228 -26.15 3.11 4.81
N ILE A 229 -26.31 1.98 5.48
CA ILE A 229 -27.17 1.84 6.66
C ILE A 229 -26.42 2.45 7.85
N PRO A 230 -27.07 3.29 8.67
CA PRO A 230 -26.44 3.82 9.88
C PRO A 230 -25.93 2.67 10.78
N ILE A 231 -24.71 2.79 11.24
CA ILE A 231 -24.13 1.84 12.18
C ILE A 231 -24.51 2.32 13.59
N PRO A 232 -25.34 1.58 14.33
CA PRO A 232 -25.73 1.99 15.70
C PRO A 232 -24.56 1.82 16.67
N MET A 233 -24.59 2.57 17.77
CA MET A 233 -23.74 2.30 18.92
C MET A 233 -24.01 0.87 19.41
N SER A 234 -22.95 0.09 19.61
CA SER A 234 -23.10 -1.34 19.88
C SER A 234 -21.87 -1.89 20.59
N ASP A 235 -22.07 -2.90 21.40
CA ASP A 235 -21.01 -3.72 21.97
C ASP A 235 -21.27 -5.19 21.59
N MET A 236 -20.46 -5.69 20.69
CA MET A 236 -20.49 -7.08 20.23
C MET A 236 -19.18 -7.78 20.62
N GLY A 237 -18.67 -7.49 21.83
CA GLY A 237 -17.44 -8.06 22.34
C GLY A 237 -16.19 -7.45 21.71
N LYS A 238 -15.59 -8.14 20.76
CA LYS A 238 -14.38 -7.67 20.05
C LYS A 238 -14.67 -6.56 19.03
N THR A 239 -15.94 -6.34 18.67
CA THR A 239 -16.35 -5.30 17.73
C THR A 239 -17.33 -4.36 18.43
N ARG A 240 -16.94 -3.08 18.52
CA ARG A 240 -17.72 -2.07 19.23
C ARG A 240 -17.84 -0.80 18.41
N HIS A 241 -18.99 -0.15 18.53
CA HIS A 241 -19.16 1.24 18.10
C HIS A 241 -19.56 2.07 19.31
N MET A 242 -18.73 3.06 19.66
CA MET A 242 -18.91 3.88 20.84
C MET A 242 -18.72 5.38 20.56
N SER A 243 -19.21 6.19 21.49
CA SER A 243 -18.96 7.62 21.49
C SER A 243 -17.49 7.93 21.78
N LYS A 244 -16.97 8.98 21.14
CA LYS A 244 -15.64 9.51 21.45
C LYS A 244 -15.46 9.95 22.90
N PHE A 245 -16.56 10.28 23.60
CA PHE A 245 -16.54 10.67 25.01
C PHE A 245 -16.33 9.49 25.96
N ASP A 246 -16.62 8.27 25.50
CA ASP A 246 -16.46 7.04 26.28
C ASP A 246 -15.12 6.34 26.02
N LEU A 247 -14.31 6.91 25.11
CA LEU A 247 -13.04 6.32 24.72
C LEU A 247 -11.97 6.48 25.82
N LYS A 248 -11.58 5.36 26.39
CA LYS A 248 -10.56 5.30 27.45
C LYS A 248 -9.15 5.16 26.87
N PRO A 249 -8.12 5.69 27.56
CA PRO A 249 -6.72 5.58 27.14
C PRO A 249 -6.26 4.13 26.90
N GLU A 250 -6.71 3.19 27.73
CA GLU A 250 -6.34 1.77 27.64
C GLU A 250 -6.82 1.17 26.30
N ALA A 251 -8.02 1.53 25.84
CA ALA A 251 -8.54 1.08 24.56
C ALA A 251 -7.77 1.67 23.37
N VAL A 252 -7.25 2.89 23.52
CA VAL A 252 -6.38 3.53 22.52
C VAL A 252 -5.05 2.78 22.41
N LEU A 253 -4.44 2.46 23.55
CA LEU A 253 -3.15 1.78 23.61
C LEU A 253 -3.22 0.29 23.22
N ALA A 254 -4.41 -0.32 23.32
CA ALA A 254 -4.64 -1.70 22.91
C ALA A 254 -4.78 -1.87 21.37
N ALA A 255 -4.91 -0.78 20.63
CA ALA A 255 -5.03 -0.84 19.17
C ALA A 255 -3.65 -1.00 18.51
N ASP A 256 -3.52 -1.97 17.60
CA ASP A 256 -2.33 -2.11 16.77
C ASP A 256 -2.21 -0.93 15.81
N GLN A 257 -3.36 -0.42 15.32
CA GLN A 257 -3.40 0.69 14.39
C GLN A 257 -4.63 1.57 14.62
N ILE A 258 -4.42 2.90 14.55
CA ILE A 258 -5.51 3.88 14.53
C ILE A 258 -5.72 4.38 13.12
N LEU A 259 -6.98 4.35 12.65
CA LEU A 259 -7.38 4.84 11.34
C LEU A 259 -8.21 6.11 11.47
N VAL A 260 -7.91 7.09 10.60
CA VAL A 260 -8.59 8.39 10.57
C VAL A 260 -8.85 8.83 9.12
N GLY A 261 -9.66 9.87 8.92
CA GLY A 261 -9.90 10.44 7.60
C GLY A 261 -8.93 11.56 7.21
N LYS A 262 -8.65 12.46 8.15
CA LYS A 262 -7.95 13.72 7.89
C LYS A 262 -6.50 13.69 8.40
N ASN A 263 -5.59 14.34 7.66
CA ASN A 263 -4.21 14.49 8.12
C ASN A 263 -4.11 15.26 9.45
N LYS A 264 -4.95 16.29 9.65
CA LYS A 264 -5.00 17.02 10.93
C LYS A 264 -5.30 16.07 12.10
N THR A 265 -6.34 15.24 11.96
CA THR A 265 -6.71 14.24 12.97
C THR A 265 -5.59 13.22 13.19
N ARG A 266 -4.88 12.82 12.12
CA ARG A 266 -3.73 11.94 12.18
C ARG A 266 -2.60 12.53 13.03
N PHE A 267 -2.27 13.80 12.81
CA PHE A 267 -1.27 14.53 13.61
C PHE A 267 -1.66 14.56 15.10
N GLU A 268 -2.89 14.95 15.40
CA GLU A 268 -3.40 15.02 16.76
C GLU A 268 -3.32 13.66 17.47
N TRP A 269 -3.70 12.57 16.81
CA TRP A 269 -3.65 11.23 17.37
C TRP A 269 -2.22 10.73 17.58
N ASN A 270 -1.30 10.96 16.66
CA ASN A 270 0.11 10.57 16.81
C ASN A 270 0.72 11.22 18.06
N MET A 271 0.49 12.51 18.26
CA MET A 271 1.01 13.22 19.43
C MET A 271 0.32 12.78 20.72
N ARG A 272 -0.99 12.54 20.69
CA ARG A 272 -1.75 12.03 21.85
C ARG A 272 -1.23 10.67 22.30
N ILE A 273 -0.96 9.75 21.37
CA ILE A 273 -0.48 8.41 21.71
C ILE A 273 0.93 8.49 22.31
N ARG A 274 1.83 9.29 21.72
CA ARG A 274 3.16 9.51 22.30
C ARG A 274 3.08 10.01 23.74
N THR A 275 2.14 10.94 24.02
CA THR A 275 1.89 11.44 25.38
C THR A 275 1.39 10.32 26.30
N LEU A 276 0.45 9.48 25.85
CA LEU A 276 -0.06 8.35 26.62
C LEU A 276 1.01 7.29 26.91
N LEU A 277 1.95 7.09 26.00
CA LEU A 277 3.10 6.20 26.14
C LEU A 277 4.23 6.82 26.99
N GLY A 278 4.11 8.10 27.38
CA GLY A 278 5.15 8.81 28.12
C GLY A 278 6.39 9.18 27.30
N LEU A 279 6.30 9.06 25.98
CA LEU A 279 7.39 9.39 25.05
C LEU A 279 7.52 10.91 24.91
N LYS A 280 8.72 11.42 25.17
CA LYS A 280 9.01 12.85 25.21
C LYS A 280 9.96 13.25 24.07
N GLY A 281 10.02 14.55 23.81
CA GLY A 281 10.89 15.10 22.78
C GLY A 281 10.17 15.39 21.47
N ASN A 282 10.88 16.13 20.61
CA ASN A 282 10.35 16.63 19.34
C ASN A 282 10.56 15.66 18.19
N TYR A 283 11.47 14.72 18.35
CA TYR A 283 11.85 13.72 17.38
C TYR A 283 11.57 12.33 17.91
N PRO A 284 11.57 11.31 17.05
CA PRO A 284 11.40 9.94 17.50
C PRO A 284 12.42 9.54 18.56
N VAL A 285 11.98 8.78 19.54
CA VAL A 285 12.81 8.18 20.58
C VAL A 285 12.64 6.66 20.58
N PRO A 286 13.53 5.89 21.19
CA PRO A 286 13.35 4.43 21.30
C PRO A 286 11.96 4.05 21.79
N GLY A 287 11.30 3.12 21.08
CA GLY A 287 9.91 2.73 21.28
C GLY A 287 8.88 3.49 20.43
N ASP A 288 9.25 4.58 19.76
CA ASP A 288 8.33 5.24 18.82
C ASP A 288 8.03 4.37 17.61
N LYS A 289 6.76 4.34 17.21
CA LYS A 289 6.28 3.70 16.00
C LYS A 289 6.33 4.67 14.83
N LEU A 290 7.00 4.28 13.76
CA LEU A 290 7.17 5.08 12.55
C LEU A 290 6.54 4.39 11.34
N ILE A 291 6.27 5.19 10.31
CA ILE A 291 5.81 4.73 8.99
C ILE A 291 6.71 5.32 7.90
N CYS A 292 7.20 4.48 7.03
CA CYS A 292 7.97 4.89 5.85
C CYS A 292 7.06 5.59 4.84
N LEU A 293 7.51 6.71 4.27
CA LEU A 293 6.72 7.52 3.34
C LEU A 293 7.17 7.39 1.89
N ARG A 294 8.36 6.85 1.64
CA ARG A 294 8.94 6.75 0.29
C ARG A 294 9.61 5.40 0.08
N ASN A 295 9.48 4.88 -1.14
CA ASN A 295 10.15 3.65 -1.52
C ASN A 295 11.67 3.87 -1.64
N ASN A 296 12.46 2.92 -1.11
CA ASN A 296 13.89 2.80 -1.34
C ASN A 296 14.25 1.32 -1.54
N ALA A 297 14.32 0.88 -2.79
CA ALA A 297 14.57 -0.52 -3.13
C ALA A 297 15.93 -1.03 -2.62
N LYS A 298 16.97 -0.17 -2.58
CA LYS A 298 18.30 -0.56 -2.08
C LYS A 298 18.28 -0.92 -0.60
N LYS A 299 17.47 -0.22 0.19
CA LYS A 299 17.30 -0.46 1.63
C LYS A 299 16.11 -1.36 1.94
N LYS A 300 15.39 -1.86 0.92
CA LYS A 300 14.16 -2.63 1.08
C LYS A 300 13.07 -1.88 1.87
N LEU A 301 13.09 -0.56 1.80
CA LEU A 301 12.05 0.29 2.38
C LEU A 301 10.95 0.53 1.36
N PHE A 302 9.70 0.44 1.79
CA PHE A 302 8.54 0.73 0.95
C PHE A 302 7.54 1.63 1.67
N ASN A 303 6.84 2.42 0.90
CA ASN A 303 5.83 3.34 1.44
C ASN A 303 4.74 2.54 2.18
N GLY A 304 4.49 2.92 3.43
CA GLY A 304 3.56 2.24 4.32
C GLY A 304 4.20 1.19 5.24
N LEU A 305 5.49 0.86 5.08
CA LEU A 305 6.21 -0.01 6.01
C LEU A 305 6.23 0.61 7.41
N LEU A 306 5.76 -0.17 8.38
CA LEU A 306 5.82 0.21 9.79
C LEU A 306 7.11 -0.30 10.44
N CYS A 307 7.65 0.50 11.34
CA CYS A 307 8.81 0.12 12.13
C CYS A 307 8.77 0.75 13.52
N THR A 308 9.62 0.24 14.40
CA THR A 308 9.81 0.76 15.75
C THR A 308 11.24 1.27 15.88
N VAL A 309 11.42 2.42 16.49
CA VAL A 309 12.74 2.96 16.82
C VAL A 309 13.36 2.09 17.92
N VAL A 310 14.51 1.51 17.65
CA VAL A 310 15.29 0.72 18.61
C VAL A 310 16.28 1.61 19.34
N LYS A 311 17.00 2.45 18.57
CA LYS A 311 18.04 3.33 19.10
C LYS A 311 18.10 4.63 18.31
N GLU A 312 18.34 5.73 18.99
CA GLU A 312 18.69 7.02 18.43
C GLU A 312 20.21 7.11 18.30
N GLY A 313 20.68 7.53 17.14
CA GLY A 313 22.11 7.79 16.86
C GLY A 313 22.39 9.28 16.74
N ASP A 314 23.37 9.64 15.92
CA ASP A 314 23.81 11.01 15.75
C ASP A 314 22.76 11.87 15.04
N GLY A 315 22.60 13.10 15.52
CA GLY A 315 21.72 14.09 14.92
C GLY A 315 22.49 15.08 14.05
N TYR A 316 21.99 15.30 12.83
CA TYR A 316 22.50 16.30 11.88
C TYR A 316 21.43 17.40 11.66
N PRO A 317 21.76 18.52 11.04
CA PRO A 317 20.79 19.61 10.84
C PRO A 317 19.52 19.20 10.11
N THR A 318 19.63 18.32 9.12
CA THR A 318 18.51 17.90 8.25
C THR A 318 17.96 16.52 8.56
N PHE A 319 18.75 15.65 9.19
CA PHE A 319 18.34 14.27 9.52
C PHE A 319 18.90 13.79 10.86
N ILE A 320 18.38 12.67 11.34
CA ILE A 320 18.87 11.93 12.51
C ILE A 320 19.05 10.48 12.10
N ASN A 321 20.17 9.87 12.52
CA ASN A 321 20.38 8.45 12.35
C ASN A 321 19.59 7.66 13.38
N TYR A 322 18.93 6.61 12.95
CA TYR A 322 18.17 5.69 13.80
C TYR A 322 18.51 4.25 13.47
N GLU A 323 18.51 3.42 14.48
CA GLU A 323 18.35 1.98 14.34
C GLU A 323 16.85 1.67 14.50
N ILE A 324 16.26 1.04 13.49
CA ILE A 324 14.83 0.70 13.45
C ILE A 324 14.64 -0.80 13.30
N LEU A 325 13.58 -1.32 13.89
CA LEU A 325 13.07 -2.69 13.70
C LEU A 325 11.80 -2.62 12.85
N THR A 326 11.83 -3.24 11.69
CA THR A 326 10.69 -3.28 10.76
C THR A 326 9.66 -4.33 11.18
N GLU A 327 8.44 -4.27 10.63
CA GLU A 327 7.37 -5.25 10.92
C GLU A 327 7.63 -6.66 10.36
N ASP A 328 8.66 -6.84 9.53
CA ASP A 328 9.19 -8.11 9.06
C ASP A 328 10.47 -8.54 9.83
N GLU A 329 10.64 -7.99 11.05
CA GLU A 329 11.69 -8.34 12.02
C GLU A 329 13.13 -8.07 11.52
N GLN A 330 13.31 -7.14 10.57
CA GLN A 330 14.64 -6.71 10.14
C GLN A 330 15.09 -5.48 10.90
N THR A 331 16.29 -5.53 11.45
CA THR A 331 16.93 -4.37 12.08
C THR A 331 17.82 -3.68 11.04
N MET A 332 17.70 -2.36 10.94
CA MET A 332 18.52 -1.57 10.02
C MET A 332 18.81 -0.16 10.52
N HIS A 333 19.91 0.41 10.03
CA HIS A 333 20.26 1.81 10.28
C HIS A 333 19.73 2.69 9.15
N VAL A 334 19.06 3.77 9.51
CA VAL A 334 18.48 4.73 8.55
C VAL A 334 18.69 6.15 9.00
N ASP A 335 19.06 7.01 8.05
CA ASP A 335 19.03 8.45 8.24
C ASP A 335 17.64 8.95 7.93
N ILE A 336 16.97 9.55 8.90
CA ILE A 336 15.56 9.98 8.79
C ILE A 336 15.49 11.50 8.79
N LEU A 337 14.79 12.07 7.80
CA LEU A 337 14.58 13.51 7.67
C LEU A 337 13.79 14.08 8.85
N ARG A 338 14.27 15.19 9.41
CA ARG A 338 13.63 15.91 10.51
C ARG A 338 12.34 16.62 10.11
N CYS A 339 12.25 17.09 8.88
CA CYS A 339 11.17 17.97 8.43
C CYS A 339 9.77 17.40 8.64
N HIS A 340 9.59 16.08 8.56
CA HIS A 340 8.30 15.44 8.83
C HIS A 340 7.87 15.55 10.29
N PHE A 341 8.81 15.54 11.22
CA PHE A 341 8.54 15.71 12.66
C PHE A 341 8.44 17.18 13.03
N ASP A 342 9.19 18.06 12.37
CA ASP A 342 9.06 19.50 12.52
C ASP A 342 7.70 20.02 12.03
N GLU A 343 7.09 19.35 11.06
CA GLU A 343 5.74 19.66 10.54
C GLU A 343 4.67 19.67 11.64
N TYR A 344 4.84 18.88 12.71
CA TYR A 344 3.92 18.85 13.86
C TYR A 344 3.93 20.16 14.68
N ARG A 345 5.01 20.96 14.59
CA ARG A 345 5.20 22.20 15.31
C ARG A 345 5.14 23.42 14.41
N ALA A 346 5.66 23.27 13.20
CA ALA A 346 5.75 24.31 12.18
C ALA A 346 5.19 23.78 10.86
N PRO A 347 3.86 23.85 10.66
CA PRO A 347 3.23 23.38 9.43
C PRO A 347 3.83 24.08 8.18
N GLY A 348 4.10 23.30 7.15
CA GLY A 348 4.74 23.74 5.92
C GLY A 348 6.24 23.45 5.85
N THR A 349 6.85 22.89 6.88
CA THR A 349 8.28 22.54 6.92
C THR A 349 8.65 21.55 5.82
N VAL A 350 7.85 20.51 5.63
CA VAL A 350 8.07 19.50 4.57
C VAL A 350 7.98 20.14 3.18
N LYS A 351 7.04 21.05 2.99
CA LYS A 351 6.86 21.76 1.70
C LYS A 351 8.00 22.75 1.42
N ALA A 352 8.53 23.36 2.47
CA ALA A 352 9.63 24.32 2.36
C ALA A 352 10.98 23.64 2.07
N MET A 353 11.13 22.35 2.40
CA MET A 353 12.38 21.63 2.20
C MET A 353 12.68 21.43 0.71
N GLN A 354 13.90 21.71 0.33
CA GLN A 354 14.33 21.57 -1.05
C GLN A 354 14.48 20.09 -1.41
N TRP A 355 14.22 19.73 -2.67
CA TRP A 355 14.24 18.34 -3.12
C TRP A 355 15.60 17.65 -2.97
N TRP A 356 16.70 18.40 -3.13
CA TRP A 356 18.06 17.85 -2.97
C TRP A 356 18.41 17.52 -1.52
N ASP A 357 17.85 18.25 -0.56
CA ASP A 357 18.05 17.93 0.87
C ASP A 357 17.29 16.66 1.27
N LYS A 358 16.24 16.30 0.51
CA LYS A 358 15.47 15.06 0.72
C LYS A 358 16.14 13.80 0.21
N GLN A 359 17.22 13.92 -0.57
CA GLN A 359 17.90 12.74 -1.16
C GLN A 359 18.90 12.08 -0.21
N ASP A 360 19.37 12.82 0.78
CA ASP A 360 20.43 12.34 1.67
C ASP A 360 19.88 11.46 2.81
N ALA A 361 18.53 11.44 3.01
CA ALA A 361 17.91 10.68 4.08
C ALA A 361 16.51 10.16 3.69
N GLU A 362 15.96 9.26 4.50
CA GLU A 362 14.68 8.61 4.28
C GLU A 362 13.53 9.45 4.86
N GLU A 363 12.37 9.33 4.21
CA GLU A 363 11.15 10.01 4.66
C GLU A 363 10.33 9.09 5.56
N PHE A 364 10.20 9.46 6.83
CA PHE A 364 9.37 8.77 7.82
C PHE A 364 8.50 9.75 8.58
N ASP A 365 7.40 9.25 9.12
CA ASP A 365 6.51 9.97 10.02
C ASP A 365 6.10 9.07 11.19
N TYR A 366 5.42 9.59 12.20
CA TYR A 366 4.83 8.76 13.25
C TYR A 366 3.74 7.86 12.66
N GLY A 367 3.77 6.58 13.04
CA GLY A 367 2.95 5.50 12.49
C GLY A 367 1.80 5.02 13.36
N TYR A 368 1.52 5.67 14.50
CA TYR A 368 0.45 5.24 15.41
C TYR A 368 -0.94 5.44 14.81
N ALA A 369 -1.15 6.56 14.15
CA ALA A 369 -2.37 6.85 13.40
C ALA A 369 -2.04 7.11 11.94
N ILE A 370 -2.82 6.52 11.03
CA ILE A 370 -2.72 6.71 9.58
C ILE A 370 -4.08 6.99 8.97
N THR A 371 -4.11 7.58 7.78
CA THR A 371 -5.39 7.75 7.07
C THR A 371 -5.90 6.43 6.49
N VAL A 372 -7.23 6.29 6.37
CA VAL A 372 -7.84 5.11 5.73
C VAL A 372 -7.30 4.88 4.32
N HIS A 373 -7.03 5.94 3.54
CA HIS A 373 -6.39 5.79 2.24
C HIS A 373 -5.01 5.12 2.34
N LYS A 374 -4.23 5.49 3.35
CA LYS A 374 -2.89 4.93 3.54
C LYS A 374 -2.92 3.51 4.12
N SER A 375 -4.05 3.07 4.65
CA SER A 375 -4.25 1.71 5.16
C SER A 375 -4.65 0.68 4.09
N GLN A 376 -4.91 1.12 2.86
CA GLN A 376 -5.22 0.21 1.76
C GLN A 376 -4.09 -0.80 1.56
N GLY A 377 -4.43 -2.05 1.29
CA GLY A 377 -3.49 -3.17 1.21
C GLY A 377 -2.91 -3.62 2.56
N SER A 378 -3.41 -3.08 3.69
CA SER A 378 -2.97 -3.43 5.03
C SER A 378 -4.09 -4.02 5.87
N GLN A 379 -3.73 -4.83 6.89
CA GLN A 379 -4.66 -5.37 7.86
C GLN A 379 -3.96 -5.50 9.23
N TRP A 380 -4.70 -5.31 10.31
CA TRP A 380 -4.21 -5.46 11.68
C TRP A 380 -5.21 -6.22 12.53
N ASP A 381 -4.75 -6.87 13.57
CA ASP A 381 -5.61 -7.63 14.47
C ASP A 381 -6.57 -6.70 15.22
N ASN A 382 -6.04 -5.60 15.78
CA ASN A 382 -6.80 -4.68 16.63
C ASN A 382 -6.80 -3.27 16.02
N VAL A 383 -7.93 -2.83 15.48
CA VAL A 383 -8.06 -1.51 14.85
C VAL A 383 -8.97 -0.61 15.68
N LEU A 384 -8.49 0.59 15.98
CA LEU A 384 -9.33 1.71 16.39
C LEU A 384 -9.60 2.59 15.17
N PHE A 385 -10.86 2.66 14.75
CA PHE A 385 -11.27 3.49 13.63
C PHE A 385 -12.01 4.73 14.14
N TYR A 386 -11.35 5.88 14.09
CA TYR A 386 -11.90 7.15 14.54
C TYR A 386 -12.59 7.87 13.39
N ASP A 387 -13.90 8.01 13.49
CA ASP A 387 -14.73 8.71 12.53
C ASP A 387 -14.68 10.22 12.75
N ASP A 388 -13.77 10.88 12.05
CA ASP A 388 -13.62 12.33 12.05
C ASP A 388 -14.54 13.06 11.05
N LYS A 389 -15.65 12.42 10.67
CA LYS A 389 -16.66 12.95 9.74
C LYS A 389 -16.09 13.22 8.34
N PHE A 390 -15.13 12.40 7.89
CA PHE A 390 -14.58 12.48 6.54
C PHE A 390 -15.64 12.08 5.48
N PHE A 391 -15.66 12.76 4.33
CA PHE A 391 -16.64 12.53 3.25
C PHE A 391 -18.11 12.67 3.65
N VAL A 392 -18.48 13.48 4.63
CA VAL A 392 -19.89 13.62 5.07
C VAL A 392 -20.82 14.09 3.94
N TRP A 393 -20.32 14.96 3.05
CA TRP A 393 -21.08 15.50 1.90
C TRP A 393 -21.10 14.57 0.68
N ASP A 394 -20.18 13.62 0.57
CA ASP A 394 -20.12 12.64 -0.50
C ASP A 394 -20.53 11.26 0.03
N LYS A 395 -21.82 10.96 -0.11
CA LYS A 395 -22.42 9.72 0.41
C LYS A 395 -21.77 8.46 -0.19
N ALA A 396 -21.37 8.49 -1.47
CA ALA A 396 -20.79 7.34 -2.13
C ALA A 396 -19.38 7.06 -1.58
N ASN A 397 -18.53 8.07 -1.55
CA ASN A 397 -17.19 7.93 -0.99
C ASN A 397 -17.21 7.72 0.54
N ARG A 398 -18.21 8.26 1.24
CA ARG A 398 -18.44 7.99 2.67
C ARG A 398 -18.65 6.51 2.96
N LYS A 399 -19.50 5.84 2.18
CA LYS A 399 -19.74 4.40 2.30
C LYS A 399 -18.45 3.60 2.09
N ARG A 400 -17.74 3.89 1.01
CA ARG A 400 -16.47 3.23 0.68
C ARG A 400 -15.41 3.48 1.74
N TRP A 401 -15.34 4.70 2.28
CA TRP A 401 -14.38 5.05 3.32
C TRP A 401 -14.63 4.29 4.62
N LEU A 402 -15.89 4.24 5.07
CA LEU A 402 -16.27 3.44 6.24
C LEU A 402 -16.00 1.96 6.02
N TYR A 403 -16.42 1.43 4.87
CA TYR A 403 -16.19 0.03 4.51
C TYR A 403 -14.70 -0.30 4.50
N THR A 404 -13.88 0.52 3.82
CA THR A 404 -12.43 0.31 3.75
C THR A 404 -11.79 0.32 5.14
N GLY A 405 -12.14 1.28 6.00
CA GLY A 405 -11.58 1.38 7.35
C GLY A 405 -12.00 0.20 8.24
N ILE A 406 -13.25 -0.21 8.20
CA ILE A 406 -13.77 -1.35 8.97
C ILE A 406 -13.08 -2.66 8.56
N THR A 407 -12.91 -2.88 7.26
CA THR A 407 -12.30 -4.12 6.74
C THR A 407 -10.78 -4.21 6.96
N ARG A 408 -10.16 -3.21 7.56
CA ARG A 408 -8.75 -3.28 8.00
C ARG A 408 -8.57 -4.06 9.30
N ALA A 409 -9.62 -4.28 10.07
CA ALA A 409 -9.59 -5.06 11.29
C ALA A 409 -9.74 -6.56 11.01
N ALA A 410 -8.82 -7.38 11.54
CA ALA A 410 -8.89 -8.83 11.42
C ALA A 410 -9.64 -9.48 12.61
N GLN A 411 -9.42 -9.02 13.83
CA GLN A 411 -9.96 -9.65 15.05
C GLN A 411 -10.81 -8.69 15.89
N THR A 412 -10.34 -7.47 16.09
CA THR A 412 -10.98 -6.49 16.98
C THR A 412 -11.15 -5.16 16.27
N LEU A 413 -12.36 -4.62 16.30
CA LEU A 413 -12.66 -3.29 15.77
C LEU A 413 -13.31 -2.41 16.84
N LEU A 414 -12.71 -1.26 17.07
CA LEU A 414 -13.31 -0.19 17.86
C LEU A 414 -13.62 1.00 16.93
N LEU A 415 -14.88 1.13 16.51
CA LEU A 415 -15.37 2.29 15.77
C LEU A 415 -15.73 3.38 16.78
N VAL A 416 -15.20 4.58 16.60
CA VAL A 416 -15.42 5.73 17.50
C VAL A 416 -15.95 6.91 16.71
N SER A 417 -17.10 7.48 17.12
CA SER A 417 -17.73 8.61 16.41
C SER A 417 -18.22 9.75 17.34
#